data_051fc6a3cb93d514823ad82c75679f2b
#
_entry.id   051fc6a3cb93d514823ad82c75679f2b
#
_cell.length_a   1.000
_cell.length_b   1.000
_cell.length_c   1.000
_cell.angle_alpha   90.00
_cell.angle_beta   90.00
_cell.angle_gamma   90.00
#
_symmetry.space_group_name_H-M   'P 1'
#
loop_
_entity.id
_entity.type
_entity.pdbx_description
1 polymer ?
#
loop_
_entity_poly.entity_id
_entity_poly.type
_entity_poly.pdbx_seq_one_letter_code
_entity_poly.pdbx_strand_id
1 'polypeptide(L)'
;MVEEMTILNNDFLAVTLANQDGLTPFQFVFPSGTGFVENTGVLRLEPTQETSISLILSVGIHGNETGPIELVNQLVTSILEGRISLSVRLLVLIGNPVAANQAIRFCDVNLNRLFSGAWQNYDGFEAQRAQRLEKAVGDFYSMANNETTQTRLHYDLHTAIRGSMHEKFVVYPFVEDAIYNQQQLAFLAASGIEAVLLSHQSTTTFSYYSYAVHGAHAFTVELGKVHRFGENDLSAFADLEKSLVLLLEEGTLAQASLSDIHIFTVLDSLVKDDESYELSIESDVKNFTQFEQGYRLAYSEKSEYIVQKTGDAIVFPNTNLPVGQRAGLMVRPIPLEGLQLD
;
A
#
# COMPACT_ATOMS: atom_id res chain seq x y z
N MET A 1 38.94 16.06 -0.45
CA MET A 1 37.94 15.49 -1.38
C MET A 1 36.87 14.89 -0.48
N VAL A 2 35.65 15.40 -0.54
CA VAL A 2 34.50 14.74 0.11
C VAL A 2 34.28 13.50 -0.73
N GLU A 3 34.38 12.31 -0.16
CA GLU A 3 33.98 11.07 -0.83
C GLU A 3 32.52 11.27 -1.25
N GLU A 4 32.25 11.17 -2.55
CA GLU A 4 30.92 11.26 -3.11
C GLU A 4 30.18 9.99 -2.67
N MET A 5 29.35 10.10 -1.63
CA MET A 5 28.56 8.96 -1.16
C MET A 5 27.51 8.63 -2.23
N THR A 6 27.47 7.40 -2.65
CA THR A 6 26.51 6.88 -3.65
C THR A 6 25.81 5.64 -3.10
N ILE A 7 24.68 5.29 -3.66
CA ILE A 7 24.05 4.00 -3.40
C ILE A 7 24.89 2.92 -4.07
N LEU A 8 25.53 2.07 -3.26
CA LEU A 8 26.40 1.01 -3.75
C LEU A 8 25.65 0.12 -4.75
N ASN A 9 26.20 -0.05 -5.94
CA ASN A 9 25.60 -0.83 -7.04
C ASN A 9 24.18 -0.37 -7.44
N ASN A 10 23.78 0.86 -7.11
CA ASN A 10 22.43 1.38 -7.30
C ASN A 10 21.32 0.54 -6.63
N ASP A 11 21.67 -0.22 -5.61
CA ASP A 11 20.79 -1.13 -4.87
C ASP A 11 20.37 -0.51 -3.54
N PHE A 12 19.25 0.23 -3.57
CA PHE A 12 18.70 0.88 -2.38
C PHE A 12 18.20 -0.10 -1.33
N LEU A 13 17.68 -1.26 -1.77
CA LEU A 13 17.25 -2.32 -0.86
C LEU A 13 18.43 -2.85 -0.05
N ALA A 14 19.54 -3.19 -0.72
CA ALA A 14 20.73 -3.69 -0.03
C ALA A 14 21.27 -2.67 0.98
N VAL A 15 21.31 -1.38 0.62
CA VAL A 15 21.72 -0.30 1.54
C VAL A 15 20.77 -0.21 2.73
N THR A 16 19.47 -0.30 2.51
CA THR A 16 18.45 -0.26 3.57
C THR A 16 18.59 -1.44 4.55
N LEU A 17 18.68 -2.66 4.03
CA LEU A 17 18.75 -3.88 4.85
C LEU A 17 20.07 -3.96 5.64
N ALA A 18 21.18 -3.52 5.07
CA ALA A 18 22.47 -3.46 5.75
C ALA A 18 22.52 -2.41 6.88
N ASN A 19 21.63 -1.41 6.85
CA ASN A 19 21.60 -0.31 7.80
C ASN A 19 20.23 -0.18 8.50
N GLN A 20 19.64 -1.29 8.91
CA GLN A 20 18.28 -1.34 9.47
C GLN A 20 18.09 -0.47 10.72
N ASP A 21 19.14 -0.27 11.51
CA ASP A 21 19.09 0.48 12.79
C ASP A 21 19.27 1.99 12.60
N GLY A 22 19.75 2.42 11.45
CA GLY A 22 19.96 3.82 11.12
C GLY A 22 21.03 4.02 10.07
N LEU A 23 20.91 5.13 9.36
CA LEU A 23 21.79 5.53 8.28
C LEU A 23 22.07 7.02 8.39
N THR A 24 23.31 7.44 8.19
CA THR A 24 23.66 8.86 8.04
C THR A 24 23.12 9.38 6.72
N PRO A 25 22.29 10.43 6.71
CA PRO A 25 21.76 11.01 5.47
C PRO A 25 22.87 11.46 4.51
N PHE A 26 22.66 11.25 3.21
CA PHE A 26 23.54 11.72 2.17
C PHE A 26 22.80 12.07 0.88
N GLN A 27 23.44 12.87 0.06
CA GLN A 27 22.98 13.30 -1.26
C GLN A 27 23.90 12.75 -2.35
N PHE A 28 23.33 12.46 -3.50
CA PHE A 28 24.05 12.01 -4.69
C PHE A 28 23.37 12.51 -5.97
N VAL A 29 24.07 12.43 -7.11
CA VAL A 29 23.54 12.79 -8.42
C VAL A 29 23.28 11.52 -9.22
N PHE A 30 22.18 11.49 -9.96
CA PHE A 30 21.87 10.44 -10.93
C PHE A 30 21.50 11.07 -12.30
N PRO A 31 21.42 10.33 -13.41
CA PRO A 31 21.32 10.88 -14.76
C PRO A 31 20.21 11.91 -14.98
N SER A 32 19.05 11.74 -14.34
CA SER A 32 17.90 12.65 -14.52
C SER A 32 17.60 13.53 -13.30
N GLY A 33 18.48 13.57 -12.26
CA GLY A 33 18.19 14.37 -11.08
C GLY A 33 19.17 14.25 -9.92
N THR A 34 18.66 14.59 -8.74
CA THR A 34 19.39 14.51 -7.47
C THR A 34 18.66 13.60 -6.49
N GLY A 35 19.38 12.67 -5.89
CA GLY A 35 18.88 11.73 -4.89
C GLY A 35 19.30 12.10 -3.47
N PHE A 36 18.44 11.81 -2.51
CA PHE A 36 18.65 12.02 -1.08
C PHE A 36 18.27 10.75 -0.33
N VAL A 37 19.21 10.06 0.26
CA VAL A 37 18.94 9.05 1.26
C VAL A 37 18.78 9.77 2.59
N GLU A 38 17.56 9.95 3.03
CA GLU A 38 17.23 10.77 4.20
C GLU A 38 17.28 9.97 5.51
N ASN A 39 17.06 8.68 5.43
CA ASN A 39 17.14 7.74 6.54
C ASN A 39 17.12 6.30 5.97
N THR A 40 17.29 5.29 6.82
CA THR A 40 17.08 3.89 6.45
C THR A 40 15.70 3.71 5.82
N GLY A 41 15.68 3.17 4.60
CA GLY A 41 14.45 2.93 3.86
C GLY A 41 13.69 4.21 3.44
N VAL A 42 14.33 5.37 3.40
CA VAL A 42 13.74 6.64 2.96
C VAL A 42 14.63 7.25 1.88
N LEU A 43 14.20 7.16 0.63
CA LEU A 43 14.90 7.68 -0.56
C LEU A 43 14.01 8.67 -1.28
N ARG A 44 14.47 9.91 -1.40
CA ARG A 44 13.84 10.95 -2.19
C ARG A 44 14.64 11.22 -3.46
N LEU A 45 13.96 11.19 -4.60
CA LEU A 45 14.52 11.49 -5.91
C LEU A 45 13.81 12.71 -6.50
N GLU A 46 14.59 13.74 -6.80
CA GLU A 46 14.11 15.00 -7.39
C GLU A 46 14.58 15.09 -8.84
N PRO A 47 13.67 15.16 -9.82
CA PRO A 47 14.05 15.30 -11.21
C PRO A 47 14.67 16.68 -11.47
N THR A 48 15.51 16.78 -12.52
CA THR A 48 16.08 18.06 -12.94
C THR A 48 15.03 19.03 -13.49
N GLN A 49 13.97 18.49 -14.07
CA GLN A 49 12.87 19.29 -14.63
C GLN A 49 11.81 19.58 -13.55
N GLU A 50 11.19 20.75 -13.64
CA GLU A 50 10.04 21.07 -12.79
C GLU A 50 8.86 20.15 -13.11
N THR A 51 8.14 19.74 -12.07
CA THR A 51 6.97 18.87 -12.17
C THR A 51 5.91 19.24 -11.14
N SER A 52 4.66 19.01 -11.49
CA SER A 52 3.52 19.14 -10.59
C SER A 52 3.12 17.82 -9.92
N ILE A 53 3.87 16.73 -10.13
CA ILE A 53 3.53 15.42 -9.58
C ILE A 53 4.50 15.04 -8.49
N SER A 54 3.98 14.69 -7.33
CA SER A 54 4.69 14.12 -6.20
C SER A 54 4.16 12.72 -5.94
N LEU A 55 4.97 11.72 -6.29
CA LEU A 55 4.65 10.30 -6.15
C LEU A 55 5.35 9.69 -4.94
N ILE A 56 4.61 8.97 -4.11
CA ILE A 56 5.13 8.10 -3.06
C ILE A 56 4.88 6.65 -3.46
N LEU A 57 5.93 5.84 -3.43
CA LEU A 57 5.86 4.38 -3.48
C LEU A 57 6.32 3.85 -2.13
N SER A 58 5.41 3.30 -1.34
CA SER A 58 5.74 2.60 -0.09
C SER A 58 5.61 1.10 -0.25
N VAL A 59 6.58 0.38 0.31
CA VAL A 59 6.68 -1.08 0.28
C VAL A 59 7.20 -1.59 1.62
N GLY A 60 6.98 -2.86 1.92
CA GLY A 60 7.54 -3.48 3.11
C GLY A 60 7.06 -2.86 4.42
N ILE A 61 5.86 -2.28 4.46
CA ILE A 61 5.15 -1.97 5.70
C ILE A 61 5.00 -3.24 6.54
N HIS A 62 4.79 -4.37 5.86
CA HIS A 62 4.99 -5.69 6.42
C HIS A 62 6.26 -6.30 5.80
N GLY A 63 7.22 -6.68 6.66
CA GLY A 63 8.57 -7.04 6.21
C GLY A 63 8.65 -8.29 5.34
N ASN A 64 7.72 -9.24 5.48
CA ASN A 64 7.67 -10.47 4.70
C ASN A 64 6.95 -10.32 3.34
N GLU A 65 6.46 -9.14 2.98
CA GLU A 65 5.78 -8.85 1.71
C GLU A 65 6.81 -8.39 0.67
N THR A 66 7.65 -9.33 0.23
CA THR A 66 8.90 -9.04 -0.49
C THR A 66 8.74 -8.72 -1.97
N GLY A 67 7.69 -9.20 -2.64
CA GLY A 67 7.47 -8.96 -4.07
C GLY A 67 7.41 -7.48 -4.45
N PRO A 68 6.58 -6.66 -3.80
CA PRO A 68 6.58 -5.22 -4.01
C PRO A 68 7.92 -4.54 -3.69
N ILE A 69 8.65 -5.03 -2.68
CA ILE A 69 9.98 -4.50 -2.34
C ILE A 69 10.96 -4.71 -3.50
N GLU A 70 10.99 -5.93 -4.07
CA GLU A 70 11.85 -6.27 -5.21
C GLU A 70 11.47 -5.46 -6.46
N LEU A 71 10.16 -5.33 -6.76
CA LEU A 71 9.68 -4.53 -7.88
C LEU A 71 10.15 -3.08 -7.77
N VAL A 72 9.89 -2.43 -6.63
CA VAL A 72 10.26 -1.02 -6.44
C VAL A 72 11.76 -0.83 -6.43
N ASN A 73 12.53 -1.78 -5.87
CA ASN A 73 13.99 -1.72 -5.94
C ASN A 73 14.51 -1.82 -7.39
N GLN A 74 13.90 -2.65 -8.26
CA GLN A 74 14.24 -2.69 -9.70
C GLN A 74 13.95 -1.38 -10.41
N LEU A 75 12.81 -0.73 -10.11
CA LEU A 75 12.48 0.60 -10.64
C LEU A 75 13.52 1.65 -10.19
N VAL A 76 13.85 1.67 -8.90
CA VAL A 76 14.89 2.57 -8.36
C VAL A 76 16.23 2.32 -9.05
N THR A 77 16.69 1.09 -9.15
CA THR A 77 17.92 0.73 -9.85
C THR A 77 17.90 1.23 -11.30
N SER A 78 16.78 1.06 -12.01
CA SER A 78 16.61 1.51 -13.39
C SER A 78 16.67 3.04 -13.52
N ILE A 79 16.14 3.78 -12.56
CA ILE A 79 16.23 5.25 -12.50
C ILE A 79 17.70 5.67 -12.25
N LEU A 80 18.36 5.05 -11.27
CA LEU A 80 19.72 5.42 -10.90
C LEU A 80 20.75 5.07 -11.99
N GLU A 81 20.50 4.06 -12.79
CA GLU A 81 21.29 3.70 -13.96
C GLU A 81 20.93 4.51 -15.23
N GLY A 82 19.87 5.33 -15.19
CA GLY A 82 19.43 6.14 -16.33
C GLY A 82 18.65 5.35 -17.38
N ARG A 83 18.19 4.14 -17.07
CA ARG A 83 17.28 3.38 -17.95
C ARG A 83 15.86 3.95 -17.92
N ILE A 84 15.44 4.51 -16.78
CA ILE A 84 14.21 5.29 -16.62
C ILE A 84 14.62 6.74 -16.36
N SER A 85 14.14 7.66 -17.19
CA SER A 85 14.36 9.10 -17.02
C SER A 85 13.26 9.68 -16.13
N LEU A 86 13.62 10.02 -14.89
CA LEU A 86 12.63 10.50 -13.91
C LEU A 86 12.11 11.90 -14.28
N SER A 87 10.78 12.03 -14.40
CA SER A 87 10.07 13.28 -14.67
C SER A 87 9.17 13.77 -13.53
N VAL A 88 8.97 12.95 -12.49
CA VAL A 88 8.15 13.25 -11.31
C VAL A 88 9.02 13.29 -10.07
N ARG A 89 8.59 14.02 -9.03
CA ARG A 89 9.20 13.89 -7.70
C ARG A 89 8.82 12.52 -7.14
N LEU A 90 9.80 11.77 -6.64
CA LEU A 90 9.57 10.42 -6.14
C LEU A 90 10.11 10.26 -4.72
N LEU A 91 9.27 9.77 -3.81
CA LEU A 91 9.67 9.28 -2.49
C LEU A 91 9.45 7.78 -2.42
N VAL A 92 10.53 7.03 -2.21
CA VAL A 92 10.47 5.58 -2.00
C VAL A 92 10.64 5.28 -0.52
N LEU A 93 9.70 4.50 0.03
CA LEU A 93 9.68 4.13 1.43
C LEU A 93 9.69 2.60 1.58
N ILE A 94 10.76 2.04 2.20
CA ILE A 94 10.79 0.66 2.67
C ILE A 94 10.40 0.69 4.15
N GLY A 95 9.16 0.31 4.45
CA GLY A 95 8.50 0.59 5.72
C GLY A 95 9.17 -0.04 6.95
N ASN A 96 9.40 -1.35 6.95
CA ASN A 96 9.92 -2.10 8.10
C ASN A 96 11.15 -2.95 7.75
N PRO A 97 12.33 -2.34 7.59
CA PRO A 97 13.55 -3.08 7.22
C PRO A 97 13.97 -4.11 8.27
N VAL A 98 13.68 -3.91 9.55
CA VAL A 98 13.98 -4.88 10.60
C VAL A 98 13.15 -6.15 10.43
N ALA A 99 11.84 -6.01 10.22
CA ALA A 99 10.98 -7.16 9.95
C ALA A 99 11.31 -7.84 8.61
N ALA A 100 11.72 -7.06 7.58
CA ALA A 100 12.14 -7.59 6.29
C ALA A 100 13.40 -8.47 6.42
N ASN A 101 14.40 -8.03 7.17
CA ASN A 101 15.60 -8.82 7.47
C ASN A 101 15.31 -10.13 8.20
N GLN A 102 14.26 -10.14 9.04
CA GLN A 102 13.84 -11.32 9.79
C GLN A 102 12.83 -12.19 9.02
N ALA A 103 12.40 -11.77 7.82
CA ALA A 103 11.36 -12.41 7.04
C ALA A 103 10.04 -12.61 7.82
N ILE A 104 9.71 -11.65 8.69
CA ILE A 104 8.47 -11.62 9.48
C ILE A 104 7.59 -10.45 9.07
N ARG A 105 6.32 -10.54 9.43
CA ARG A 105 5.34 -9.51 9.08
C ARG A 105 5.60 -8.17 9.81
N PHE A 106 5.82 -8.23 11.11
CA PHE A 106 6.19 -7.12 12.00
C PHE A 106 6.90 -7.68 13.23
N CYS A 107 7.63 -6.84 13.97
CA CYS A 107 8.35 -7.27 15.16
C CYS A 107 7.42 -7.37 16.38
N ASP A 108 6.82 -6.24 16.77
CA ASP A 108 5.99 -6.14 17.97
C ASP A 108 4.54 -5.76 17.64
N VAL A 109 4.36 -4.74 16.80
CA VAL A 109 3.06 -4.17 16.48
C VAL A 109 2.92 -3.97 14.97
N ASN A 110 1.75 -4.31 14.42
CA ASN A 110 1.48 -4.11 13.00
C ASN A 110 1.61 -2.63 12.61
N LEU A 111 2.68 -2.29 11.90
CA LEU A 111 3.00 -0.93 11.48
C LEU A 111 1.82 -0.25 10.73
N ASN A 112 1.07 -1.02 9.92
CA ASN A 112 -0.10 -0.51 9.19
C ASN A 112 -1.35 -0.29 10.09
N ARG A 113 -1.17 -0.16 11.39
CA ARG A 113 -2.19 0.23 12.38
C ARG A 113 -1.75 1.43 13.22
N LEU A 114 -0.58 1.98 12.91
CA LEU A 114 0.06 3.01 13.74
C LEU A 114 0.06 4.40 13.11
N PHE A 115 -0.43 4.55 11.88
CA PHE A 115 -0.48 5.85 11.20
C PHE A 115 -1.64 6.73 11.67
N SER A 116 -1.69 7.96 11.18
CA SER A 116 -2.63 9.02 11.62
C SER A 116 -2.49 9.35 13.09
N GLY A 117 -1.24 9.33 13.60
CA GLY A 117 -0.92 9.62 14.98
C GLY A 117 -1.21 8.49 15.97
N ALA A 118 -1.74 7.34 15.52
CA ALA A 118 -2.03 6.20 16.41
C ALA A 118 -0.78 5.65 17.09
N TRP A 119 0.40 5.85 16.50
CA TRP A 119 1.70 5.50 17.08
C TRP A 119 1.94 6.09 18.47
N GLN A 120 1.27 7.19 18.83
CA GLN A 120 1.39 7.83 20.16
C GLN A 120 0.86 6.94 21.30
N ASN A 121 0.06 5.92 20.98
CA ASN A 121 -0.49 4.99 21.98
C ASN A 121 0.37 3.73 22.15
N TYR A 122 1.54 3.68 21.52
CA TYR A 122 2.42 2.51 21.50
C TYR A 122 3.87 2.93 21.75
N ASP A 123 4.62 2.03 22.33
CA ASP A 123 6.07 2.14 22.46
C ASP A 123 6.76 1.18 21.46
N GLY A 124 8.08 1.32 21.30
CA GLY A 124 8.91 0.39 20.54
C GLY A 124 9.25 0.87 19.13
N PHE A 125 9.81 -0.06 18.36
CA PHE A 125 10.41 0.24 17.07
C PHE A 125 9.35 0.69 16.03
N GLU A 126 8.26 -0.06 15.89
CA GLU A 126 7.23 0.26 14.89
C GLU A 126 6.52 1.59 15.17
N ALA A 127 6.32 1.96 16.44
CA ALA A 127 5.74 3.26 16.79
C ALA A 127 6.64 4.41 16.34
N GLN A 128 7.94 4.33 16.65
CA GLN A 128 8.93 5.32 16.20
C GLN A 128 9.05 5.32 14.67
N ARG A 129 8.95 4.15 14.03
CA ARG A 129 9.01 4.02 12.58
C ARG A 129 7.82 4.70 11.91
N ALA A 130 6.59 4.48 12.40
CA ALA A 130 5.39 5.16 11.91
C ALA A 130 5.53 6.67 11.97
N GLN A 131 5.98 7.22 13.11
CA GLN A 131 6.25 8.65 13.28
C GLN A 131 7.24 9.20 12.24
N ARG A 132 8.34 8.47 12.00
CA ARG A 132 9.35 8.86 11.01
C ARG A 132 8.82 8.83 9.59
N LEU A 133 8.01 7.82 9.24
CA LEU A 133 7.40 7.70 7.91
C LEU A 133 6.35 8.80 7.68
N GLU A 134 5.52 9.12 8.66
CA GLU A 134 4.60 10.26 8.60
C GLU A 134 5.36 11.57 8.36
N LYS A 135 6.45 11.78 9.10
CA LYS A 135 7.30 12.96 8.92
C LYS A 135 7.89 13.01 7.51
N ALA A 136 8.42 11.90 6.99
CA ALA A 136 8.98 11.85 5.64
C ALA A 136 7.94 12.20 4.56
N VAL A 137 6.72 11.69 4.67
CA VAL A 137 5.59 12.04 3.79
C VAL A 137 5.24 13.51 3.89
N GLY A 138 5.12 14.05 5.11
CA GLY A 138 4.80 15.46 5.34
C GLY A 138 5.88 16.40 4.77
N ASP A 139 7.15 16.12 5.06
CA ASP A 139 8.28 16.88 4.53
C ASP A 139 8.29 16.84 3.00
N PHE A 140 8.12 15.67 2.38
CA PHE A 140 8.13 15.50 0.94
C PHE A 140 7.03 16.31 0.23
N TYR A 141 5.80 16.25 0.72
CA TYR A 141 4.72 17.02 0.12
C TYR A 141 4.82 18.52 0.38
N SER A 142 5.41 18.95 1.50
CA SER A 142 5.58 20.37 1.83
C SER A 142 6.73 21.05 1.05
N MET A 143 7.72 20.29 0.57
CA MET A 143 8.84 20.81 -0.24
C MET A 143 8.45 21.19 -1.67
N ALA A 144 7.24 20.91 -2.10
CA ALA A 144 6.79 21.18 -3.44
C ALA A 144 6.58 22.69 -3.66
N ASN A 145 7.15 23.23 -4.73
CA ASN A 145 7.20 24.67 -5.01
C ASN A 145 5.85 25.35 -5.28
N ASN A 146 4.76 24.58 -5.49
CA ASN A 146 3.43 25.10 -5.77
C ASN A 146 2.36 24.20 -5.13
N GLU A 147 2.06 24.40 -3.85
CA GLU A 147 1.10 23.57 -3.08
C GLU A 147 -0.29 23.46 -3.72
N THR A 148 -0.76 24.50 -4.40
CA THR A 148 -2.13 24.59 -4.94
C THR A 148 -2.35 23.84 -6.26
N THR A 149 -1.27 23.41 -6.95
CA THR A 149 -1.36 22.76 -8.27
C THR A 149 -0.72 21.37 -8.28
N GLN A 150 -0.31 20.86 -7.11
CA GLN A 150 0.36 19.57 -7.03
C GLN A 150 -0.61 18.39 -7.02
N THR A 151 -0.37 17.45 -7.92
CA THR A 151 -0.95 16.10 -7.86
C THR A 151 -0.13 15.26 -6.89
N ARG A 152 -0.74 14.87 -5.78
CA ARG A 152 -0.12 14.02 -4.75
C ARG A 152 -0.62 12.60 -4.91
N LEU A 153 0.29 11.67 -5.14
CA LEU A 153 0.00 10.25 -5.33
C LEU A 153 0.71 9.41 -4.27
N HIS A 154 0.05 8.40 -3.74
CA HIS A 154 0.68 7.42 -2.85
C HIS A 154 0.14 6.01 -3.13
N TYR A 155 0.97 5.14 -3.68
CA TYR A 155 0.67 3.72 -3.83
C TYR A 155 1.44 2.93 -2.76
N ASP A 156 0.70 2.42 -1.76
CA ASP A 156 1.23 1.59 -0.67
C ASP A 156 1.08 0.13 -1.09
N LEU A 157 2.19 -0.47 -1.58
CA LEU A 157 2.18 -1.76 -2.25
C LEU A 157 2.40 -2.89 -1.25
N HIS A 158 1.47 -3.83 -1.26
CA HIS A 158 1.38 -4.97 -0.35
C HIS A 158 1.23 -6.29 -1.10
N THR A 159 1.34 -7.38 -0.36
CA THR A 159 0.89 -8.72 -0.76
C THR A 159 0.10 -9.34 0.38
N ALA A 160 -0.89 -10.17 0.03
CA ALA A 160 -1.79 -10.79 1.00
C ALA A 160 -1.23 -12.14 1.51
N ILE A 161 -1.44 -12.43 2.79
CA ILE A 161 -1.13 -13.75 3.36
C ILE A 161 -2.03 -14.82 2.75
N ARG A 162 -3.31 -14.48 2.50
CA ARG A 162 -4.31 -15.38 1.93
C ARG A 162 -4.43 -15.19 0.42
N GLY A 163 -4.79 -16.28 -0.27
CA GLY A 163 -5.22 -16.18 -1.66
C GLY A 163 -6.45 -15.27 -1.81
N SER A 164 -6.72 -14.86 -3.02
CA SER A 164 -7.86 -14.01 -3.35
C SER A 164 -8.58 -14.54 -4.59
N MET A 165 -9.88 -14.29 -4.69
CA MET A 165 -10.66 -14.56 -5.92
C MET A 165 -10.33 -13.51 -6.99
N HIS A 166 -9.99 -12.29 -6.57
CA HIS A 166 -9.36 -11.25 -7.37
C HIS A 166 -7.92 -11.13 -6.90
N GLU A 167 -6.98 -11.62 -7.68
CA GLU A 167 -5.59 -11.76 -7.24
C GLU A 167 -4.96 -10.42 -6.87
N LYS A 168 -5.23 -9.40 -7.69
CA LYS A 168 -4.78 -8.03 -7.46
C LYS A 168 -5.99 -7.14 -7.17
N PHE A 169 -5.97 -6.53 -6.02
CA PHE A 169 -7.04 -5.62 -5.63
C PHE A 169 -6.51 -4.42 -4.86
N VAL A 170 -7.32 -3.40 -4.76
CA VAL A 170 -6.97 -2.18 -4.04
C VAL A 170 -7.99 -1.87 -2.97
N VAL A 171 -7.50 -1.36 -1.84
CA VAL A 171 -8.36 -0.70 -0.84
C VAL A 171 -8.33 0.79 -1.12
N TYR A 172 -9.47 1.32 -1.57
CA TYR A 172 -9.70 2.76 -1.72
C TYR A 172 -9.98 3.33 -0.33
N PRO A 173 -9.29 4.40 0.10
CA PRO A 173 -9.52 4.98 1.42
C PRO A 173 -10.96 5.46 1.59
N PHE A 174 -11.40 5.62 2.82
CA PHE A 174 -12.71 6.21 3.10
C PHE A 174 -12.77 7.65 2.58
N VAL A 175 -13.75 7.92 1.73
CA VAL A 175 -14.03 9.21 1.13
C VAL A 175 -15.38 9.69 1.66
N GLU A 176 -15.38 10.82 2.35
CA GLU A 176 -16.54 11.30 3.13
C GLU A 176 -17.74 11.66 2.25
N ASP A 177 -17.51 12.26 1.06
CA ASP A 177 -18.51 12.64 0.08
C ASP A 177 -18.82 11.54 -0.95
N ALA A 178 -18.12 10.39 -0.87
CA ALA A 178 -18.25 9.25 -1.77
C ALA A 178 -18.07 9.60 -3.27
N ILE A 179 -17.25 10.60 -3.57
CA ILE A 179 -16.83 10.97 -4.93
C ILE A 179 -15.45 10.32 -5.19
N TYR A 180 -15.36 9.46 -6.21
CA TYR A 180 -14.16 8.69 -6.49
C TYR A 180 -13.48 9.17 -7.76
N ASN A 181 -12.15 9.26 -7.74
CA ASN A 181 -11.40 9.78 -8.86
C ASN A 181 -11.34 8.78 -10.02
N GLN A 182 -11.97 9.15 -11.15
CA GLN A 182 -12.05 8.30 -12.34
C GLN A 182 -10.68 8.00 -12.95
N GLN A 183 -9.78 8.97 -12.98
CA GLN A 183 -8.44 8.79 -13.56
C GLN A 183 -7.61 7.81 -12.75
N GLN A 184 -7.74 7.83 -11.41
CA GLN A 184 -7.07 6.87 -10.55
C GLN A 184 -7.63 5.46 -10.71
N LEU A 185 -8.95 5.30 -10.81
CA LEU A 185 -9.54 3.99 -11.09
C LEU A 185 -9.07 3.44 -12.44
N ALA A 186 -9.00 4.27 -13.49
CA ALA A 186 -8.52 3.88 -14.80
C ALA A 186 -7.01 3.53 -14.80
N PHE A 187 -6.19 4.23 -14.00
CA PHE A 187 -4.79 3.88 -13.77
C PHE A 187 -4.65 2.52 -13.06
N LEU A 188 -5.45 2.28 -12.03
CA LEU A 188 -5.45 1.01 -11.30
C LEU A 188 -5.87 -0.15 -12.22
N ALA A 189 -6.90 0.04 -13.04
CA ALA A 189 -7.31 -0.94 -14.05
C ALA A 189 -6.18 -1.22 -15.07
N ALA A 190 -5.50 -0.17 -15.57
CA ALA A 190 -4.35 -0.31 -16.47
C ALA A 190 -3.17 -1.02 -15.81
N SER A 191 -3.07 -0.95 -14.49
CA SER A 191 -2.05 -1.64 -13.67
C SER A 191 -2.41 -3.10 -13.34
N GLY A 192 -3.48 -3.63 -13.94
CA GLY A 192 -3.91 -5.02 -13.74
C GLY A 192 -4.67 -5.26 -12.44
N ILE A 193 -5.21 -4.21 -11.80
CA ILE A 193 -6.07 -4.37 -10.62
C ILE A 193 -7.45 -4.87 -11.05
N GLU A 194 -7.88 -5.97 -10.44
CA GLU A 194 -9.13 -6.66 -10.77
C GLU A 194 -10.31 -6.18 -9.91
N ALA A 195 -10.03 -5.72 -8.69
CA ALA A 195 -11.08 -5.30 -7.77
C ALA A 195 -10.71 -4.07 -6.93
N VAL A 196 -11.71 -3.27 -6.61
CA VAL A 196 -11.61 -2.11 -5.69
C VAL A 196 -12.53 -2.33 -4.51
N LEU A 197 -11.95 -2.32 -3.32
CA LEU A 197 -12.66 -2.36 -2.05
C LEU A 197 -12.80 -0.93 -1.51
N LEU A 198 -14.00 -0.39 -1.50
CA LEU A 198 -14.28 0.94 -0.95
C LEU A 198 -14.38 0.88 0.57
N SER A 199 -13.47 1.58 1.26
CA SER A 199 -13.52 1.69 2.72
C SER A 199 -14.75 2.48 3.17
N HIS A 200 -15.34 2.07 4.30
CA HIS A 200 -16.56 2.67 4.86
C HIS A 200 -16.31 3.57 6.06
N GLN A 201 -15.07 3.63 6.55
CA GLN A 201 -14.69 4.42 7.72
C GLN A 201 -13.21 4.78 7.72
N SER A 202 -12.85 5.78 8.51
CA SER A 202 -11.48 6.17 8.80
C SER A 202 -10.68 5.00 9.37
N THR A 203 -9.40 4.94 9.01
CA THR A 203 -8.47 3.90 9.47
C THR A 203 -7.13 4.50 9.91
N THR A 204 -6.25 3.66 10.42
CA THR A 204 -4.88 4.04 10.78
C THR A 204 -3.85 3.43 9.83
N THR A 205 -4.24 3.19 8.57
CA THR A 205 -3.34 2.68 7.53
C THR A 205 -2.50 3.79 6.93
N PHE A 206 -1.38 3.44 6.30
CA PHE A 206 -0.48 4.42 5.73
C PHE A 206 -1.09 5.19 4.56
N SER A 207 -1.76 4.49 3.66
CA SER A 207 -2.49 5.12 2.55
C SER A 207 -3.57 6.09 3.06
N TYR A 208 -4.36 5.69 4.09
CA TYR A 208 -5.37 6.57 4.66
C TYR A 208 -4.77 7.84 5.26
N TYR A 209 -3.62 7.74 5.96
CA TYR A 209 -2.89 8.91 6.47
C TYR A 209 -2.56 9.90 5.35
N SER A 210 -1.99 9.43 4.24
CA SER A 210 -1.64 10.30 3.13
C SER A 210 -2.86 10.95 2.48
N TYR A 211 -3.97 10.23 2.37
CA TYR A 211 -5.24 10.77 1.91
C TYR A 211 -5.78 11.83 2.88
N ALA A 212 -5.97 11.46 4.14
CA ALA A 212 -6.69 12.29 5.12
C ALA A 212 -5.92 13.56 5.54
N VAL A 213 -4.58 13.48 5.62
CA VAL A 213 -3.75 14.59 6.09
C VAL A 213 -3.22 15.44 4.95
N HIS A 214 -2.92 14.83 3.79
CA HIS A 214 -2.24 15.52 2.70
C HIS A 214 -3.10 15.65 1.42
N GLY A 215 -4.33 15.13 1.41
CA GLY A 215 -5.20 15.15 0.23
C GLY A 215 -4.63 14.39 -0.95
N ALA A 216 -3.79 13.37 -0.70
CA ALA A 216 -3.21 12.57 -1.76
C ALA A 216 -4.22 11.55 -2.31
N HIS A 217 -4.17 11.26 -3.60
CA HIS A 217 -4.76 10.04 -4.12
C HIS A 217 -3.92 8.86 -3.61
N ALA A 218 -4.41 8.17 -2.59
CA ALA A 218 -3.62 7.19 -1.86
C ALA A 218 -4.37 5.86 -1.73
N PHE A 219 -3.67 4.75 -1.96
CA PHE A 219 -4.29 3.43 -2.03
C PHE A 219 -3.40 2.37 -1.37
N THR A 220 -4.02 1.40 -0.67
CA THR A 220 -3.34 0.15 -0.33
C THR A 220 -3.56 -0.82 -1.47
N VAL A 221 -2.48 -1.26 -2.12
CA VAL A 221 -2.52 -2.10 -3.33
C VAL A 221 -2.03 -3.50 -2.99
N GLU A 222 -2.91 -4.48 -3.07
CA GLU A 222 -2.61 -5.89 -2.80
C GLU A 222 -2.29 -6.62 -4.12
N LEU A 223 -1.08 -7.16 -4.25
CA LEU A 223 -0.49 -7.65 -5.49
C LEU A 223 -0.33 -9.19 -5.54
N GLY A 224 -1.19 -9.91 -4.86
CA GLY A 224 -1.13 -11.38 -4.79
C GLY A 224 -0.56 -11.91 -3.50
N LYS A 225 0.08 -13.08 -3.53
CA LYS A 225 0.54 -13.78 -2.32
C LYS A 225 1.95 -13.39 -1.89
N VAL A 226 2.20 -13.53 -0.59
CA VAL A 226 3.54 -13.41 0.02
C VAL A 226 4.44 -14.56 -0.43
N HIS A 227 5.68 -14.22 -0.84
CA HIS A 227 6.80 -15.14 -1.08
C HIS A 227 8.05 -14.60 -0.38
N ARG A 228 9.14 -15.37 -0.40
CA ARG A 228 10.44 -14.92 0.13
C ARG A 228 11.18 -14.07 -0.90
N PHE A 229 12.15 -13.29 -0.43
CA PHE A 229 13.10 -12.64 -1.34
C PHE A 229 13.72 -13.63 -2.32
N GLY A 230 13.74 -13.28 -3.61
CA GLY A 230 14.26 -14.11 -4.69
C GLY A 230 13.33 -15.23 -5.19
N GLU A 231 12.16 -15.41 -4.56
CA GLU A 231 11.17 -16.41 -4.96
C GLU A 231 9.93 -15.79 -5.63
N ASN A 232 9.88 -14.44 -5.76
CA ASN A 232 8.77 -13.73 -6.36
C ASN A 232 8.82 -13.84 -7.90
N ASP A 233 7.68 -14.16 -8.51
CA ASP A 233 7.52 -14.02 -9.96
C ASP A 233 7.15 -12.56 -10.28
N LEU A 234 8.15 -11.73 -10.56
CA LEU A 234 7.94 -10.31 -10.84
C LEU A 234 7.19 -10.09 -12.18
N SER A 235 7.15 -11.08 -13.07
CA SER A 235 6.34 -10.98 -14.29
C SER A 235 4.84 -10.84 -14.00
N ALA A 236 4.39 -11.33 -12.84
CA ALA A 236 3.03 -11.12 -12.37
C ALA A 236 2.69 -9.63 -12.14
N PHE A 237 3.68 -8.76 -11.98
CA PHE A 237 3.51 -7.32 -11.76
C PHE A 237 3.73 -6.48 -13.03
N ALA A 238 3.87 -7.11 -14.21
CA ALA A 238 4.26 -6.44 -15.46
C ALA A 238 3.35 -5.25 -15.85
N ASP A 239 2.02 -5.35 -15.65
CA ASP A 239 1.10 -4.26 -15.96
C ASP A 239 1.27 -3.08 -15.00
N LEU A 240 1.49 -3.34 -13.71
CA LEU A 240 1.80 -2.32 -12.73
C LEU A 240 3.16 -1.67 -13.02
N GLU A 241 4.19 -2.47 -13.28
CA GLU A 241 5.52 -1.97 -13.65
C GLU A 241 5.43 -1.03 -14.86
N LYS A 242 4.77 -1.46 -15.94
CA LYS A 242 4.57 -0.66 -17.14
C LYS A 242 3.84 0.65 -16.85
N SER A 243 2.78 0.61 -16.04
CA SER A 243 2.01 1.80 -15.67
C SER A 243 2.83 2.76 -14.80
N LEU A 244 3.64 2.23 -13.87
CA LEU A 244 4.55 3.04 -13.05
C LEU A 244 5.70 3.63 -13.89
N VAL A 245 6.28 2.89 -14.83
CA VAL A 245 7.31 3.41 -15.73
C VAL A 245 6.78 4.58 -16.55
N LEU A 246 5.58 4.47 -17.13
CA LEU A 246 4.94 5.57 -17.86
C LEU A 246 4.74 6.81 -16.96
N LEU A 247 4.28 6.61 -15.73
CA LEU A 247 4.12 7.69 -14.76
C LEU A 247 5.47 8.31 -14.38
N LEU A 248 6.50 7.51 -14.17
CA LEU A 248 7.83 7.99 -13.79
C LEU A 248 8.52 8.76 -14.92
N GLU A 249 8.39 8.33 -16.18
CA GLU A 249 9.06 8.93 -17.33
C GLU A 249 8.30 10.12 -17.92
N GLU A 250 6.97 10.03 -17.98
CA GLU A 250 6.14 11.01 -18.70
C GLU A 250 5.24 11.84 -17.79
N GLY A 251 5.16 11.52 -16.50
CA GLY A 251 4.18 12.12 -15.60
C GLY A 251 2.73 11.82 -16.00
N THR A 252 2.51 10.75 -16.73
CA THR A 252 1.21 10.39 -17.31
C THR A 252 0.65 9.14 -16.62
N LEU A 253 -0.60 9.21 -16.16
CA LEU A 253 -1.32 8.04 -15.66
C LEU A 253 -1.77 7.16 -16.83
N ALA A 254 -1.32 5.90 -16.87
CA ALA A 254 -1.86 4.91 -17.78
C ALA A 254 -3.38 4.79 -17.61
N GLN A 255 -4.11 4.57 -18.70
CA GLN A 255 -5.57 4.52 -18.66
C GLN A 255 -6.08 3.24 -19.31
N ALA A 256 -7.04 2.58 -18.65
CA ALA A 256 -7.78 1.46 -19.19
C ALA A 256 -9.29 1.62 -18.94
N SER A 257 -10.09 0.81 -19.64
CA SER A 257 -11.52 0.73 -19.40
C SER A 257 -11.81 0.22 -17.99
N LEU A 258 -12.85 0.75 -17.37
CA LEU A 258 -13.34 0.30 -16.07
C LEU A 258 -14.34 -0.87 -16.18
N SER A 259 -14.62 -1.38 -17.41
CA SER A 259 -15.64 -2.41 -17.63
C SER A 259 -15.37 -3.73 -16.89
N ASP A 260 -14.11 -4.05 -16.67
CA ASP A 260 -13.67 -5.33 -16.10
C ASP A 260 -13.26 -5.23 -14.63
N ILE A 261 -13.35 -4.03 -14.05
CA ILE A 261 -13.01 -3.84 -12.64
C ILE A 261 -14.22 -4.12 -11.74
N HIS A 262 -14.02 -4.93 -10.71
CA HIS A 262 -15.06 -5.26 -9.75
C HIS A 262 -15.03 -4.27 -8.57
N ILE A 263 -16.16 -3.65 -8.28
CA ILE A 263 -16.27 -2.71 -7.15
C ILE A 263 -16.99 -3.39 -5.99
N PHE A 264 -16.41 -3.28 -4.79
CA PHE A 264 -17.01 -3.80 -3.57
C PHE A 264 -17.14 -2.70 -2.53
N THR A 265 -18.29 -2.64 -1.86
CA THR A 265 -18.48 -1.81 -0.68
C THR A 265 -18.45 -2.65 0.58
N VAL A 266 -17.91 -2.10 1.66
CA VAL A 266 -17.94 -2.77 2.97
C VAL A 266 -19.34 -2.64 3.57
N LEU A 267 -19.88 -3.77 4.01
CA LEU A 267 -21.17 -3.87 4.70
C LEU A 267 -21.01 -3.81 6.22
N ASP A 268 -19.99 -4.53 6.73
CA ASP A 268 -19.76 -4.67 8.14
C ASP A 268 -18.33 -5.11 8.47
N SER A 269 -17.87 -4.77 9.65
CA SER A 269 -16.62 -5.22 10.24
C SER A 269 -16.87 -6.32 11.25
N LEU A 270 -16.50 -7.55 10.92
CA LEU A 270 -16.57 -8.67 11.85
C LEU A 270 -15.51 -8.49 12.93
N VAL A 271 -15.90 -8.33 14.18
CA VAL A 271 -14.98 -8.12 15.32
C VAL A 271 -15.03 -9.32 16.23
N LYS A 272 -13.86 -9.85 16.60
CA LYS A 272 -13.76 -10.89 17.63
C LYS A 272 -14.17 -10.30 18.98
N ASP A 273 -15.37 -10.58 19.43
CA ASP A 273 -15.97 -9.98 20.62
C ASP A 273 -15.71 -10.77 21.91
N ASP A 274 -15.32 -12.04 21.78
CA ASP A 274 -14.80 -12.88 22.87
C ASP A 274 -13.93 -14.04 22.35
N GLU A 275 -13.44 -14.88 23.26
CA GLU A 275 -12.55 -16.00 22.90
C GLU A 275 -13.26 -17.16 22.20
N SER A 276 -14.59 -17.24 22.30
CA SER A 276 -15.39 -18.25 21.59
C SER A 276 -15.68 -17.90 20.12
N TYR A 277 -15.24 -16.71 19.69
CA TYR A 277 -15.54 -16.22 18.34
C TYR A 277 -14.90 -17.07 17.24
N GLU A 278 -15.74 -17.57 16.36
CA GLU A 278 -15.36 -18.40 15.23
C GLU A 278 -15.95 -17.86 13.91
N LEU A 279 -15.22 -18.14 12.83
CA LEU A 279 -15.71 -18.00 11.47
C LEU A 279 -16.02 -19.40 10.91
N SER A 280 -17.23 -19.60 10.40
CA SER A 280 -17.69 -20.87 9.77
C SER A 280 -17.11 -20.99 8.34
N ILE A 281 -15.79 -20.92 8.20
CA ILE A 281 -15.07 -20.97 6.93
C ILE A 281 -13.84 -21.86 7.04
N GLU A 282 -13.40 -22.40 5.92
CA GLU A 282 -12.14 -23.14 5.85
C GLU A 282 -10.94 -22.24 6.17
N SER A 283 -9.87 -22.84 6.71
CA SER A 283 -8.68 -22.10 7.14
C SER A 283 -7.96 -21.36 6.01
N ASP A 284 -8.15 -21.81 4.76
CA ASP A 284 -7.53 -21.27 3.54
C ASP A 284 -8.51 -20.49 2.65
N VAL A 285 -9.71 -20.14 3.18
CA VAL A 285 -10.69 -19.36 2.43
C VAL A 285 -10.04 -18.12 1.83
N LYS A 286 -10.36 -17.88 0.55
CA LYS A 286 -9.80 -16.74 -0.21
C LYS A 286 -10.55 -15.46 0.10
N ASN A 287 -9.86 -14.32 -0.01
CA ASN A 287 -10.52 -13.02 -0.07
C ASN A 287 -11.55 -13.01 -1.21
N PHE A 288 -12.66 -12.32 -1.00
CA PHE A 288 -13.81 -12.21 -1.91
C PHE A 288 -14.57 -13.53 -2.16
N THR A 289 -14.38 -14.56 -1.31
CA THR A 289 -15.25 -15.73 -1.33
C THR A 289 -16.67 -15.32 -0.98
N GLN A 290 -17.62 -15.65 -1.87
CA GLN A 290 -19.04 -15.32 -1.76
C GLN A 290 -19.80 -16.39 -1.00
N PHE A 291 -20.88 -16.00 -0.34
CA PHE A 291 -21.76 -16.87 0.45
C PHE A 291 -23.22 -16.72 0.04
N GLU A 292 -24.01 -17.75 0.33
CA GLU A 292 -25.46 -17.74 0.16
C GLU A 292 -26.14 -16.95 1.29
N GLN A 293 -27.26 -16.30 0.97
CA GLN A 293 -28.13 -15.68 1.98
C GLN A 293 -28.53 -16.68 3.05
N GLY A 294 -28.46 -16.28 4.31
CA GLY A 294 -28.80 -17.11 5.46
C GLY A 294 -27.64 -17.99 5.96
N TYR A 295 -26.47 -17.96 5.30
CA TYR A 295 -25.29 -18.65 5.81
C TYR A 295 -24.81 -17.99 7.11
N ARG A 296 -24.66 -18.77 8.19
CA ARG A 296 -24.10 -18.30 9.47
C ARG A 296 -22.59 -18.26 9.37
N LEU A 297 -22.06 -17.07 9.06
CA LEU A 297 -20.64 -16.89 8.75
C LEU A 297 -19.76 -16.75 10.00
N ALA A 298 -20.25 -16.05 11.01
CA ALA A 298 -19.53 -15.86 12.27
C ALA A 298 -20.44 -16.08 13.46
N TYR A 299 -19.88 -16.53 14.58
CA TYR A 299 -20.61 -16.69 15.83
C TYR A 299 -19.68 -16.67 17.04
N SER A 300 -20.24 -16.28 18.18
CA SER A 300 -19.66 -16.37 19.50
C SER A 300 -20.77 -16.64 20.54
N GLU A 301 -20.43 -16.62 21.84
CA GLU A 301 -21.45 -16.60 22.91
C GLU A 301 -22.22 -15.27 22.93
N LYS A 302 -21.73 -14.20 22.34
CA LYS A 302 -22.29 -12.84 22.39
C LYS A 302 -22.98 -12.40 21.11
N SER A 303 -22.54 -12.90 19.96
CA SER A 303 -23.01 -12.41 18.67
C SER A 303 -23.01 -13.49 17.60
N GLU A 304 -23.73 -13.23 16.51
CA GLU A 304 -23.63 -13.99 15.28
C GLU A 304 -23.73 -13.05 14.07
N TYR A 305 -23.14 -13.45 12.96
CA TYR A 305 -23.31 -12.81 11.67
C TYR A 305 -23.88 -13.78 10.65
N ILE A 306 -25.04 -13.41 10.11
CA ILE A 306 -25.73 -14.17 9.06
C ILE A 306 -25.66 -13.37 7.78
N VAL A 307 -25.23 -14.01 6.69
CA VAL A 307 -25.12 -13.42 5.36
C VAL A 307 -26.47 -12.88 4.89
N GLN A 308 -26.52 -11.61 4.54
CA GLN A 308 -27.76 -10.90 4.28
C GLN A 308 -28.28 -11.11 2.86
N LYS A 309 -27.39 -11.31 1.88
CA LYS A 309 -27.73 -11.50 0.47
C LYS A 309 -26.74 -12.45 -0.18
N THR A 310 -27.23 -13.34 -1.04
CA THR A 310 -26.37 -14.17 -1.89
C THR A 310 -25.43 -13.31 -2.70
N GLY A 311 -24.12 -13.64 -2.68
CA GLY A 311 -23.06 -12.88 -3.31
C GLY A 311 -22.33 -11.89 -2.37
N ASP A 312 -22.79 -11.70 -1.12
CA ASP A 312 -21.97 -11.03 -0.10
C ASP A 312 -20.72 -11.88 0.15
N ALA A 313 -19.57 -11.24 0.32
CA ALA A 313 -18.27 -11.90 0.38
C ALA A 313 -17.47 -11.49 1.62
N ILE A 314 -16.44 -12.26 1.96
CA ILE A 314 -15.51 -11.94 3.05
C ILE A 314 -14.16 -11.49 2.51
N VAL A 315 -13.56 -10.48 3.16
CA VAL A 315 -12.20 -10.01 2.88
C VAL A 315 -11.40 -9.92 4.17
N PHE A 316 -10.13 -10.29 4.11
CA PHE A 316 -9.19 -10.33 5.25
C PHE A 316 -9.64 -11.16 6.45
N PRO A 317 -10.17 -12.40 6.25
CA PRO A 317 -10.60 -13.22 7.38
C PRO A 317 -9.41 -13.67 8.23
N ASN A 318 -9.51 -13.46 9.55
CA ASN A 318 -8.52 -13.89 10.52
C ASN A 318 -9.14 -13.95 11.93
N THR A 319 -9.12 -15.12 12.55
CA THR A 319 -9.57 -15.30 13.95
C THR A 319 -8.41 -15.43 14.93
N ASN A 320 -7.16 -15.59 14.44
CA ASN A 320 -5.96 -15.66 15.26
C ASN A 320 -5.49 -14.25 15.64
N LEU A 321 -6.31 -13.55 16.41
CA LEU A 321 -6.07 -12.18 16.87
C LEU A 321 -6.72 -11.97 18.25
N PRO A 322 -6.27 -10.96 19.01
CA PRO A 322 -6.88 -10.61 20.30
C PRO A 322 -8.36 -10.22 20.20
N VAL A 323 -9.10 -10.42 21.27
CA VAL A 323 -10.44 -9.89 21.43
C VAL A 323 -10.45 -8.38 21.22
N GLY A 324 -11.49 -7.87 20.55
CA GLY A 324 -11.64 -6.47 20.16
C GLY A 324 -11.05 -6.13 18.80
N GLN A 325 -10.31 -7.03 18.15
CA GLN A 325 -9.77 -6.81 16.81
C GLN A 325 -10.67 -7.35 15.71
N ARG A 326 -10.52 -6.78 14.49
CA ARG A 326 -11.31 -7.12 13.31
C ARG A 326 -10.93 -8.49 12.77
N ALA A 327 -11.87 -9.43 12.80
CA ALA A 327 -11.75 -10.79 12.27
C ALA A 327 -12.04 -10.91 10.76
N GLY A 328 -12.59 -9.87 10.14
CA GLY A 328 -12.87 -9.83 8.70
C GLY A 328 -13.71 -8.62 8.31
N LEU A 329 -13.86 -8.43 7.00
CA LEU A 329 -14.80 -7.48 6.43
C LEU A 329 -15.83 -8.22 5.60
N MET A 330 -17.11 -7.93 5.82
CA MET A 330 -18.16 -8.32 4.90
C MET A 330 -18.33 -7.27 3.83
N VAL A 331 -18.35 -7.71 2.59
CA VAL A 331 -18.36 -6.82 1.43
C VAL A 331 -19.45 -7.27 0.43
N ARG A 332 -19.93 -6.32 -0.37
CA ARG A 332 -20.92 -6.57 -1.42
C ARG A 332 -20.43 -6.01 -2.74
N PRO A 333 -20.51 -6.76 -3.85
CA PRO A 333 -20.28 -6.22 -5.18
C PRO A 333 -21.38 -5.20 -5.51
N ILE A 334 -20.95 -4.06 -6.07
CA ILE A 334 -21.83 -3.01 -6.55
C ILE A 334 -21.50 -2.68 -8.01
N PRO A 335 -22.49 -2.27 -8.82
CA PRO A 335 -22.23 -1.85 -10.20
C PRO A 335 -21.44 -0.53 -10.23
N LEU A 336 -20.56 -0.39 -11.22
CA LEU A 336 -19.76 0.82 -11.43
C LEU A 336 -20.64 2.07 -11.62
N GLU A 337 -21.77 1.92 -12.30
CA GLU A 337 -22.75 2.99 -12.53
C GLU A 337 -23.37 3.55 -11.25
N GLY A 338 -23.20 2.84 -10.15
CA GLY A 338 -23.60 3.29 -8.81
C GLY A 338 -22.60 4.22 -8.12
N LEU A 339 -21.40 4.41 -8.69
CA LEU A 339 -20.39 5.32 -8.14
C LEU A 339 -20.56 6.73 -8.68
N GLN A 340 -20.35 7.70 -7.82
CA GLN A 340 -20.14 9.08 -8.25
C GLN A 340 -18.64 9.25 -8.57
N LEU A 341 -18.34 9.53 -9.84
CA LEU A 341 -16.98 9.78 -10.34
C LEU A 341 -16.78 11.24 -10.65
N ASP A 342 -15.56 11.77 -10.38
CA ASP A 342 -15.13 13.14 -10.73
C ASP A 342 -14.37 13.19 -12.05
#